data_133e794ce42135a13009adcae870c4f3
#
_entry.id   133e794ce42135a13009adcae870c4f3
#
_cell.length_a   1.000
_cell.length_b   1.000
_cell.length_c   1.000
_cell.angle_alpha   90.00
_cell.angle_beta   90.00
_cell.angle_gamma   90.00
#
_symmetry.space_group_name_H-M   'P 1'
#
loop_
_entity.id
_entity.type
_entity.pdbx_description
1 polymer ?
#
loop_
_entity_poly.entity_id
_entity_poly.type
_entity_poly.pdbx_seq_one_letter_code
_entity_poly.pdbx_strand_id
1 'polypeptide(L)'
;RSTPLYSSAASDVYKRQTLLFDGDLGLANIDIQLGLMVKDDLGSVIAGAKTLNQIIHHCDKTHFDIIAGRSGSAGLASMPVGRLQILGEDLSLLASNYNKVILDMGAGVEKPVRILSGMAEKIIVLCTDEPTSLTDAYAFIKIMAMQYPKSNLNVVINQANSIREGQRTYDTLLKACRNFLKISPELLGIIRRDTRVRDSIRNQAPLISRYPTSEAAEDVIAIAGKLING
;
A
#
# COMPACT_ATOMS: atom_id res chain seq x y z
N ARG A 1 -35.37 -1.23 -33.44
CA ARG A 1 -33.98 -0.72 -33.39
C ARG A 1 -33.47 -0.95 -32.00
N SER A 2 -32.79 -2.06 -31.81
CA SER A 2 -32.12 -2.44 -30.56
C SER A 2 -30.83 -1.65 -30.45
N THR A 3 -30.76 -0.77 -29.47
CA THR A 3 -29.53 -0.10 -29.06
C THR A 3 -28.62 -1.17 -28.42
N PRO A 4 -27.38 -1.30 -28.85
CA PRO A 4 -26.54 -2.38 -28.35
C PRO A 4 -26.17 -2.15 -26.88
N LEU A 5 -26.42 -3.15 -26.04
CA LEU A 5 -25.99 -3.28 -24.65
C LEU A 5 -24.44 -3.30 -24.47
N TYR A 6 -23.70 -3.07 -25.55
CA TYR A 6 -22.23 -3.11 -25.57
C TYR A 6 -21.56 -1.80 -25.10
N SER A 7 -22.28 -0.68 -25.01
CA SER A 7 -21.67 0.59 -24.63
C SER A 7 -21.47 0.74 -23.10
N SER A 8 -22.32 0.13 -22.29
CA SER A 8 -22.16 0.16 -20.83
C SER A 8 -21.12 -0.87 -20.35
N ALA A 9 -21.10 -2.06 -20.94
CA ALA A 9 -20.08 -3.06 -20.63
C ALA A 9 -18.67 -2.64 -21.10
N ALA A 10 -18.56 -1.89 -22.21
CA ALA A 10 -17.28 -1.38 -22.67
C ALA A 10 -16.73 -0.27 -21.76
N SER A 11 -17.58 0.57 -21.16
CA SER A 11 -17.14 1.60 -20.20
C SER A 11 -16.69 1.00 -18.86
N ASP A 12 -17.28 -0.11 -18.43
CA ASP A 12 -16.87 -0.83 -17.21
C ASP A 12 -15.59 -1.65 -17.41
N VAL A 13 -15.31 -2.11 -18.62
CA VAL A 13 -14.05 -2.81 -18.96
C VAL A 13 -12.84 -1.85 -18.96
N TYR A 14 -13.05 -0.54 -19.12
CA TYR A 14 -11.99 0.47 -19.11
C TYR A 14 -11.66 1.04 -17.74
N LYS A 15 -12.45 0.80 -16.69
CA LYS A 15 -12.06 1.11 -15.32
C LYS A 15 -11.09 0.03 -14.83
N ARG A 16 -9.81 0.35 -14.91
CA ARG A 16 -8.75 -0.48 -14.36
C ARG A 16 -9.00 -0.66 -12.88
N GLN A 17 -9.03 -1.91 -12.42
CA GLN A 17 -9.54 -2.19 -11.09
C GLN A 17 -8.64 -1.66 -9.98
N THR A 18 -7.32 -1.77 -10.13
CA THR A 18 -6.37 -1.36 -9.07
C THR A 18 -5.10 -0.76 -9.66
N LEU A 19 -4.63 0.32 -9.04
CA LEU A 19 -3.29 0.88 -9.25
C LEU A 19 -2.44 0.62 -8.00
N LEU A 20 -1.26 0.07 -8.18
CA LEU A 20 -0.24 -0.06 -7.14
C LEU A 20 0.86 0.98 -7.38
N PHE A 21 1.05 1.88 -6.43
CA PHE A 21 2.09 2.90 -6.47
C PHE A 21 3.20 2.53 -5.49
N ASP A 22 4.41 2.29 -6.00
CA ASP A 22 5.60 2.02 -5.19
C ASP A 22 6.23 3.34 -4.74
N GLY A 23 5.87 3.77 -3.54
CA GLY A 23 6.34 4.99 -2.91
C GLY A 23 7.50 4.78 -1.93
N ASP A 24 8.11 3.59 -1.87
CA ASP A 24 9.29 3.36 -1.03
C ASP A 24 10.49 4.11 -1.60
N LEU A 25 10.93 5.11 -0.85
CA LEU A 25 11.87 6.14 -1.31
C LEU A 25 13.31 5.68 -1.48
N GLY A 26 13.64 4.52 -0.99
CA GLY A 26 15.02 4.03 -0.99
C GLY A 26 15.16 2.59 -1.44
N LEU A 27 14.13 1.80 -1.27
CA LEU A 27 14.13 0.36 -1.43
C LEU A 27 12.97 -0.14 -2.31
N ALA A 28 12.47 0.71 -3.21
CA ALA A 28 11.47 0.33 -4.21
C ALA A 28 11.88 -0.99 -4.89
N ASN A 29 10.99 -1.97 -4.85
CA ASN A 29 11.31 -3.33 -5.29
C ASN A 29 10.08 -4.13 -5.80
N ILE A 30 8.93 -3.50 -5.96
CA ILE A 30 7.72 -4.17 -6.44
C ILE A 30 7.94 -4.76 -7.83
N ASP A 31 8.62 -4.03 -8.71
CA ASP A 31 8.98 -4.49 -10.06
C ASP A 31 9.84 -5.76 -10.00
N ILE A 32 10.84 -5.79 -9.10
CA ILE A 32 11.71 -6.95 -8.90
C ILE A 32 10.92 -8.14 -8.34
N GLN A 33 10.04 -7.90 -7.36
CA GLN A 33 9.22 -8.96 -6.73
C GLN A 33 8.23 -9.59 -7.73
N LEU A 34 7.80 -8.83 -8.72
CA LEU A 34 6.88 -9.30 -9.76
C LEU A 34 7.57 -9.73 -11.05
N GLY A 35 8.90 -9.61 -11.11
CA GLY A 35 9.68 -9.95 -12.31
C GLY A 35 9.37 -9.06 -13.50
N LEU A 36 9.05 -7.80 -13.26
CA LEU A 36 8.73 -6.82 -14.29
C LEU A 36 9.99 -6.09 -14.74
N MET A 37 10.12 -5.89 -16.05
CA MET A 37 11.15 -5.03 -16.64
C MET A 37 10.55 -3.65 -16.91
N VAL A 38 10.71 -2.73 -15.97
CA VAL A 38 10.18 -1.39 -16.01
C VAL A 38 11.15 -0.47 -16.77
N LYS A 39 10.69 0.20 -17.82
CA LYS A 39 11.52 1.17 -18.58
C LYS A 39 11.57 2.54 -17.91
N ASP A 40 10.46 2.95 -17.33
CA ASP A 40 10.25 4.26 -16.75
C ASP A 40 9.68 4.10 -15.33
N ASP A 41 10.20 4.88 -14.43
CA ASP A 41 9.91 4.82 -13.00
C ASP A 41 9.55 6.21 -12.45
N LEU A 42 9.21 6.27 -11.19
CA LEU A 42 8.88 7.52 -10.50
C LEU A 42 10.04 8.53 -10.55
N GLY A 43 11.29 8.09 -10.70
CA GLY A 43 12.44 8.97 -10.89
C GLY A 43 12.32 9.82 -12.15
N SER A 44 11.71 9.32 -13.22
CA SER A 44 11.46 10.06 -14.46
C SER A 44 10.45 11.19 -14.25
N VAL A 45 9.45 11.00 -13.38
CA VAL A 45 8.48 12.03 -12.99
C VAL A 45 9.14 13.08 -12.10
N ILE A 46 9.93 12.66 -11.12
CA ILE A 46 10.68 13.53 -10.22
C ILE A 46 11.64 14.44 -11.00
N ALA A 47 12.28 13.90 -12.03
CA ALA A 47 13.15 14.65 -12.93
C ALA A 47 12.37 15.60 -13.87
N GLY A 48 11.05 15.53 -13.91
CA GLY A 48 10.20 16.33 -14.81
C GLY A 48 10.26 15.88 -16.28
N ALA A 49 10.79 14.68 -16.54
CA ALA A 49 10.90 14.13 -17.88
C ALA A 49 9.60 13.46 -18.36
N LYS A 50 8.77 12.97 -17.42
CA LYS A 50 7.52 12.28 -17.69
C LYS A 50 6.42 12.63 -16.68
N THR A 51 5.17 12.36 -17.06
CA THR A 51 4.00 12.43 -16.17
C THR A 51 3.72 11.07 -15.55
N LEU A 52 2.91 11.02 -14.49
CA LEU A 52 2.48 9.74 -13.86
C LEU A 52 1.81 8.81 -14.87
N ASN A 53 0.95 9.34 -15.75
CA ASN A 53 0.28 8.55 -16.79
C ASN A 53 1.25 7.87 -17.76
N GLN A 54 2.40 8.47 -18.03
CA GLN A 54 3.39 7.96 -19.00
C GLN A 54 4.28 6.85 -18.43
N ILE A 55 4.26 6.65 -17.12
CA ILE A 55 5.06 5.64 -16.43
C ILE A 55 4.24 4.50 -15.86
N ILE A 56 2.96 4.44 -16.20
CA ILE A 56 2.10 3.32 -15.79
C ILE A 56 2.49 2.07 -16.57
N HIS A 57 2.72 1.00 -15.84
CA HIS A 57 2.95 -0.33 -16.38
C HIS A 57 1.73 -1.21 -16.18
N HIS A 58 1.22 -1.76 -17.28
CA HIS A 58 0.12 -2.72 -17.26
C HIS A 58 0.67 -4.11 -16.97
N CYS A 59 0.18 -4.74 -15.94
CA CYS A 59 0.56 -6.11 -15.61
C CYS A 59 -0.55 -7.08 -16.06
N ASP A 60 -0.44 -7.58 -17.27
CA ASP A 60 -1.46 -8.48 -17.87
C ASP A 60 -1.72 -9.74 -17.05
N LYS A 61 -0.70 -10.24 -16.32
CA LYS A 61 -0.79 -11.44 -15.48
C LYS A 61 -1.63 -11.26 -14.21
N THR A 62 -1.75 -10.04 -13.71
CA THR A 62 -2.32 -9.76 -12.39
C THR A 62 -3.54 -8.84 -12.45
N HIS A 63 -3.87 -8.30 -13.63
CA HIS A 63 -5.00 -7.39 -13.86
C HIS A 63 -4.94 -6.09 -13.02
N PHE A 64 -3.76 -5.64 -12.63
CA PHE A 64 -3.56 -4.34 -12.00
C PHE A 64 -2.42 -3.58 -12.67
N ASP A 65 -2.44 -2.27 -12.50
CA ASP A 65 -1.43 -1.36 -13.02
C ASP A 65 -0.43 -1.00 -11.93
N ILE A 66 0.81 -0.69 -12.33
CA ILE A 66 1.89 -0.36 -11.41
C ILE A 66 2.55 0.94 -11.83
N ILE A 67 2.82 1.80 -10.88
CA ILE A 67 3.82 2.85 -10.95
C ILE A 67 5.00 2.39 -10.10
N ALA A 68 6.09 2.04 -10.76
CA ALA A 68 7.29 1.57 -10.08
C ALA A 68 8.06 2.73 -9.45
N GLY A 69 8.53 2.50 -8.25
CA GLY A 69 9.50 3.36 -7.58
C GLY A 69 10.89 3.21 -8.19
N ARG A 70 11.84 4.00 -7.71
CA ARG A 70 13.24 3.90 -8.12
C ARG A 70 14.14 3.53 -6.94
N SER A 71 14.73 2.36 -7.00
CA SER A 71 15.74 1.93 -6.02
C SER A 71 16.98 2.81 -6.05
N GLY A 72 17.52 3.11 -4.86
CA GLY A 72 18.83 3.77 -4.72
C GLY A 72 18.86 5.25 -5.09
N SER A 73 17.73 5.90 -5.31
CA SER A 73 17.68 7.34 -5.55
C SER A 73 17.20 8.10 -4.31
N ALA A 74 17.89 9.17 -3.96
CA ALA A 74 17.42 10.13 -2.93
C ALA A 74 16.18 10.94 -3.37
N GLY A 75 15.57 10.59 -4.52
CA GLY A 75 14.62 11.42 -5.26
C GLY A 75 13.45 11.96 -4.43
N LEU A 76 12.59 11.11 -3.91
CA LEU A 76 11.44 11.57 -3.10
C LEU A 76 11.87 12.08 -1.72
N ALA A 77 12.87 11.46 -1.08
CA ALA A 77 13.35 11.87 0.24
C ALA A 77 13.87 13.32 0.26
N SER A 78 14.50 13.75 -0.82
CA SER A 78 15.03 15.10 -1.00
C SER A 78 14.05 16.06 -1.69
N MET A 79 12.85 15.60 -2.05
CA MET A 79 11.89 16.42 -2.81
C MET A 79 11.34 17.56 -1.94
N PRO A 80 11.31 18.81 -2.46
CA PRO A 80 10.64 19.92 -1.79
C PRO A 80 9.15 19.63 -1.53
N VAL A 81 8.62 20.09 -0.39
CA VAL A 81 7.22 19.85 0.02
C VAL A 81 6.22 20.25 -1.05
N GLY A 82 6.44 21.40 -1.72
CA GLY A 82 5.55 21.84 -2.80
C GLY A 82 5.50 20.86 -3.98
N ARG A 83 6.62 20.22 -4.34
CA ARG A 83 6.62 19.18 -5.39
C ARG A 83 5.92 17.89 -4.94
N LEU A 84 6.06 17.52 -3.67
CA LEU A 84 5.32 16.37 -3.11
C LEU A 84 3.81 16.61 -3.11
N GLN A 85 3.38 17.86 -2.86
CA GLN A 85 1.96 18.22 -2.95
C GLN A 85 1.43 18.09 -4.37
N ILE A 86 2.17 18.63 -5.36
CA ILE A 86 1.83 18.49 -6.78
C ILE A 86 1.76 17.00 -7.19
N LEU A 87 2.75 16.20 -6.80
CA LEU A 87 2.73 14.75 -7.05
C LEU A 87 1.50 14.09 -6.45
N GLY A 88 1.11 14.48 -5.24
CA GLY A 88 -0.09 13.97 -4.59
C GLY A 88 -1.39 14.40 -5.30
N GLU A 89 -1.47 15.65 -5.80
CA GLU A 89 -2.58 16.14 -6.60
C GLU A 89 -2.69 15.38 -7.93
N ASP A 90 -1.57 15.20 -8.64
CA ASP A 90 -1.50 14.40 -9.87
C ASP A 90 -1.92 12.95 -9.62
N LEU A 91 -1.48 12.37 -8.50
CA LEU A 91 -1.88 11.02 -8.09
C LEU A 91 -3.37 10.94 -7.76
N SER A 92 -3.93 11.96 -7.12
CA SER A 92 -5.37 12.04 -6.82
C SER A 92 -6.21 12.15 -8.09
N LEU A 93 -5.75 12.91 -9.08
CA LEU A 93 -6.38 12.98 -10.40
C LEU A 93 -6.30 11.63 -11.12
N LEU A 94 -5.15 10.99 -11.10
CA LEU A 94 -4.96 9.67 -11.70
C LEU A 94 -5.85 8.62 -11.02
N ALA A 95 -6.01 8.69 -9.70
CA ALA A 95 -6.82 7.78 -8.89
C ALA A 95 -8.28 7.73 -9.33
N SER A 96 -8.82 8.81 -9.91
CA SER A 96 -10.19 8.85 -10.42
C SER A 96 -10.47 7.84 -11.55
N ASN A 97 -9.42 7.34 -12.20
CA ASN A 97 -9.51 6.33 -13.26
C ASN A 97 -9.47 4.88 -12.74
N TYR A 98 -9.35 4.70 -11.43
CA TYR A 98 -9.22 3.40 -10.79
C TYR A 98 -10.28 3.19 -9.72
N ASN A 99 -10.63 1.94 -9.46
CA ASN A 99 -11.54 1.60 -8.36
C ASN A 99 -10.82 1.65 -7.01
N LYS A 100 -9.53 1.27 -7.01
CA LYS A 100 -8.65 1.30 -5.82
C LYS A 100 -7.26 1.75 -6.22
N VAL A 101 -6.64 2.55 -5.35
CA VAL A 101 -5.22 2.89 -5.44
C VAL A 101 -4.56 2.48 -4.13
N ILE A 102 -3.49 1.70 -4.24
CA ILE A 102 -2.68 1.26 -3.11
C ILE A 102 -1.35 2.00 -3.18
N LEU A 103 -1.03 2.76 -2.14
CA LEU A 103 0.26 3.40 -1.97
C LEU A 103 1.11 2.50 -1.07
N ASP A 104 2.11 1.82 -1.64
CA ASP A 104 3.11 1.08 -0.88
C ASP A 104 4.19 2.04 -0.41
N MET A 105 4.14 2.40 0.86
CA MET A 105 5.03 3.38 1.45
C MET A 105 6.08 2.68 2.29
N GLY A 106 7.33 3.13 2.16
CA GLY A 106 8.43 2.64 2.98
C GLY A 106 8.19 2.89 4.48
N ALA A 107 8.90 2.13 5.32
CA ALA A 107 8.88 2.33 6.75
C ALA A 107 9.42 3.71 7.15
N GLY A 108 8.96 4.23 8.29
CA GLY A 108 9.46 5.48 8.86
C GLY A 108 8.42 6.59 8.91
N VAL A 109 8.92 7.76 9.32
CA VAL A 109 8.10 8.96 9.58
C VAL A 109 8.58 10.16 8.77
N GLU A 110 9.27 9.91 7.67
CA GLU A 110 9.80 10.94 6.78
C GLU A 110 8.68 11.79 6.16
N LYS A 111 9.01 13.03 5.80
CA LYS A 111 8.03 13.98 5.25
C LYS A 111 7.21 13.41 4.08
N PRO A 112 7.82 12.78 3.06
CA PRO A 112 7.06 12.21 1.96
C PRO A 112 6.07 11.14 2.39
N VAL A 113 6.49 10.22 3.27
CA VAL A 113 5.61 9.18 3.81
C VAL A 113 4.39 9.79 4.48
N ARG A 114 4.60 10.81 5.33
CA ARG A 114 3.51 11.49 6.06
C ARG A 114 2.57 12.25 5.12
N ILE A 115 3.11 12.99 4.15
CA ILE A 115 2.31 13.80 3.22
C ILE A 115 1.46 12.88 2.34
N LEU A 116 2.06 11.88 1.69
CA LEU A 116 1.33 10.97 0.81
C LEU A 116 0.34 10.10 1.59
N SER A 117 0.72 9.58 2.76
CA SER A 117 -0.22 8.85 3.63
C SER A 117 -1.38 9.72 4.11
N GLY A 118 -1.14 11.02 4.35
CA GLY A 118 -2.18 11.96 4.79
C GLY A 118 -3.24 12.26 3.72
N MET A 119 -2.95 11.94 2.46
CA MET A 119 -3.88 12.08 1.33
C MET A 119 -4.73 10.82 1.12
N ALA A 120 -4.36 9.70 1.72
CA ALA A 120 -5.08 8.44 1.58
C ALA A 120 -6.38 8.46 2.39
N GLU A 121 -7.43 7.86 1.82
CA GLU A 121 -8.71 7.68 2.50
C GLU A 121 -8.59 6.75 3.72
N LYS A 122 -7.73 5.73 3.62
CA LYS A 122 -7.48 4.74 4.66
C LYS A 122 -5.98 4.48 4.77
N ILE A 123 -5.45 4.54 5.98
CA ILE A 123 -4.04 4.27 6.28
C ILE A 123 -3.95 2.94 6.99
N ILE A 124 -3.15 2.02 6.45
CA ILE A 124 -2.91 0.71 7.03
C ILE A 124 -1.49 0.66 7.57
N VAL A 125 -1.37 0.54 8.88
CA VAL A 125 -0.09 0.43 9.57
C VAL A 125 0.22 -1.05 9.78
N LEU A 126 1.28 -1.54 9.14
CA LEU A 126 1.76 -2.90 9.31
C LEU A 126 2.79 -2.94 10.43
N CYS A 127 2.63 -3.87 11.38
CA CYS A 127 3.65 -4.13 12.40
C CYS A 127 3.73 -5.63 12.72
N THR A 128 4.85 -6.02 13.31
CA THR A 128 5.10 -7.37 13.84
C THR A 128 5.07 -7.36 15.36
N ASP A 129 5.28 -8.51 15.99
CA ASP A 129 5.41 -8.65 17.44
C ASP A 129 6.78 -8.16 17.99
N GLU A 130 7.69 -7.75 17.11
CA GLU A 130 8.99 -7.21 17.51
C GLU A 130 8.84 -5.85 18.20
N PRO A 131 9.51 -5.62 19.36
CA PRO A 131 9.38 -4.38 20.11
C PRO A 131 9.72 -3.12 19.30
N THR A 132 10.70 -3.19 18.40
CA THR A 132 11.07 -2.11 17.47
C THR A 132 9.94 -1.79 16.52
N SER A 133 9.35 -2.80 15.88
CA SER A 133 8.22 -2.65 14.95
C SER A 133 7.00 -2.03 15.63
N LEU A 134 6.67 -2.44 16.86
CA LEU A 134 5.58 -1.85 17.65
C LEU A 134 5.86 -0.39 17.99
N THR A 135 7.11 -0.06 18.34
CA THR A 135 7.52 1.32 18.67
C THR A 135 7.41 2.22 17.44
N ASP A 136 7.86 1.74 16.28
CA ASP A 136 7.79 2.49 15.02
C ASP A 136 6.34 2.69 14.56
N ALA A 137 5.51 1.64 14.66
CA ALA A 137 4.08 1.73 14.36
C ALA A 137 3.38 2.75 15.28
N TYR A 138 3.67 2.73 16.59
CA TYR A 138 3.13 3.72 17.52
C TYR A 138 3.60 5.14 17.19
N ALA A 139 4.88 5.33 16.87
CA ALA A 139 5.42 6.64 16.50
C ALA A 139 4.76 7.19 15.24
N PHE A 140 4.57 6.35 14.21
CA PHE A 140 3.86 6.72 13.00
C PHE A 140 2.39 7.10 13.29
N ILE A 141 1.65 6.26 14.01
CA ILE A 141 0.25 6.51 14.41
C ILE A 141 0.15 7.83 15.17
N LYS A 142 1.05 8.09 16.14
CA LYS A 142 1.08 9.34 16.91
C LYS A 142 1.22 10.56 16.00
N ILE A 143 2.18 10.52 15.07
CA ILE A 143 2.45 11.66 14.18
C ILE A 143 1.26 11.88 13.24
N MET A 144 0.70 10.81 12.65
CA MET A 144 -0.45 10.92 11.76
C MET A 144 -1.69 11.44 12.49
N ALA A 145 -1.98 10.95 13.68
CA ALA A 145 -3.11 11.44 14.50
C ALA A 145 -2.96 12.93 14.86
N MET A 146 -1.74 13.41 15.09
CA MET A 146 -1.49 14.83 15.40
C MET A 146 -1.57 15.73 14.16
N GLN A 147 -1.03 15.29 13.02
CA GLN A 147 -0.97 16.09 11.79
C GLN A 147 -2.24 16.00 10.96
N TYR A 148 -2.88 14.84 10.98
CA TYR A 148 -4.09 14.51 10.21
C TYR A 148 -5.16 13.88 11.12
N PRO A 149 -5.82 14.67 12.00
CA PRO A 149 -6.75 14.14 13.03
C PRO A 149 -7.96 13.39 12.47
N LYS A 150 -8.26 13.57 11.20
CA LYS A 150 -9.38 12.90 10.50
C LYS A 150 -8.95 11.64 9.75
N SER A 151 -7.65 11.25 9.79
CA SER A 151 -7.18 10.08 9.07
C SER A 151 -7.79 8.79 9.62
N ASN A 152 -8.17 7.90 8.73
CA ASN A 152 -8.69 6.58 9.06
C ASN A 152 -7.52 5.61 9.26
N LEU A 153 -7.05 5.51 10.51
CA LEU A 153 -5.91 4.70 10.91
C LEU A 153 -6.35 3.27 11.23
N ASN A 154 -5.77 2.31 10.54
CA ASN A 154 -6.02 0.88 10.71
C ASN A 154 -4.71 0.14 10.94
N VAL A 155 -4.77 -1.03 11.57
CA VAL A 155 -3.60 -1.86 11.89
C VAL A 155 -3.74 -3.24 11.26
N VAL A 156 -2.64 -3.74 10.74
CA VAL A 156 -2.47 -5.16 10.36
C VAL A 156 -1.26 -5.70 11.11
N ILE A 157 -1.45 -6.79 11.85
CA ILE A 157 -0.33 -7.50 12.46
C ILE A 157 0.19 -8.51 11.45
N ASN A 158 1.47 -8.40 11.10
CA ASN A 158 2.10 -9.24 10.11
C ASN A 158 3.04 -10.26 10.78
N GLN A 159 3.25 -11.40 10.12
CA GLN A 159 4.16 -12.47 10.54
C GLN A 159 3.85 -13.03 11.94
N ALA A 160 2.60 -13.02 12.37
CA ALA A 160 2.21 -13.60 13.66
C ALA A 160 2.36 -15.12 13.65
N ASN A 161 2.84 -15.71 14.76
CA ASN A 161 2.93 -17.17 14.84
C ASN A 161 1.55 -17.83 14.96
N SER A 162 0.55 -17.08 15.44
CA SER A 162 -0.85 -17.49 15.51
C SER A 162 -1.78 -16.27 15.55
N ILE A 163 -3.04 -16.45 15.22
CA ILE A 163 -4.07 -15.40 15.37
C ILE A 163 -4.12 -14.87 16.81
N ARG A 164 -4.01 -15.79 17.82
CA ARG A 164 -4.03 -15.41 19.22
C ARG A 164 -2.83 -14.51 19.61
N GLU A 165 -1.64 -14.80 19.11
CA GLU A 165 -0.45 -13.97 19.37
C GLU A 165 -0.56 -12.63 18.65
N GLY A 166 -1.01 -12.62 17.40
CA GLY A 166 -1.28 -11.38 16.67
C GLY A 166 -2.30 -10.49 17.39
N GLN A 167 -3.35 -11.07 17.97
CA GLN A 167 -4.32 -10.31 18.77
C GLN A 167 -3.68 -9.67 20.00
N ARG A 168 -2.82 -10.39 20.73
CA ARG A 168 -2.10 -9.84 21.89
C ARG A 168 -1.17 -8.69 21.50
N THR A 169 -0.50 -8.82 20.34
CA THR A 169 0.36 -7.76 19.78
C THR A 169 -0.46 -6.50 19.50
N TYR A 170 -1.61 -6.66 18.82
CA TYR A 170 -2.52 -5.55 18.57
C TYR A 170 -3.04 -4.93 19.89
N ASP A 171 -3.46 -5.73 20.86
CA ASP A 171 -3.98 -5.23 22.15
C ASP A 171 -2.94 -4.39 22.88
N THR A 172 -1.65 -4.74 22.77
CA THR A 172 -0.54 -3.97 23.33
C THR A 172 -0.42 -2.60 22.66
N LEU A 173 -0.44 -2.54 21.33
CA LEU A 173 -0.41 -1.29 20.56
C LEU A 173 -1.66 -0.46 20.83
N LEU A 174 -2.84 -1.07 20.82
CA LEU A 174 -4.11 -0.39 21.10
C LEU A 174 -4.15 0.24 22.49
N LYS A 175 -3.64 -0.48 23.51
CA LYS A 175 -3.55 0.04 24.88
C LYS A 175 -2.68 1.30 24.94
N ALA A 176 -1.54 1.31 24.24
CA ALA A 176 -0.69 2.49 24.15
C ALA A 176 -1.41 3.66 23.45
N CYS A 177 -2.06 3.39 22.30
CA CYS A 177 -2.82 4.41 21.57
C CYS A 177 -3.96 4.99 22.42
N ARG A 178 -4.73 4.16 23.10
CA ARG A 178 -5.83 4.61 23.99
C ARG A 178 -5.32 5.44 25.17
N ASN A 179 -4.26 4.99 25.83
CA ASN A 179 -3.76 5.65 27.02
C ASN A 179 -3.13 7.00 26.71
N PHE A 180 -2.33 7.11 25.67
CA PHE A 180 -1.52 8.30 25.41
C PHE A 180 -2.06 9.18 24.27
N LEU A 181 -2.73 8.60 23.26
CA LEU A 181 -3.21 9.36 22.10
C LEU A 181 -4.73 9.57 22.09
N LYS A 182 -5.47 8.84 22.94
CA LYS A 182 -6.94 8.87 23.03
C LYS A 182 -7.63 8.44 21.72
N ILE A 183 -6.98 7.59 20.94
CA ILE A 183 -7.51 7.02 19.69
C ILE A 183 -7.51 5.50 19.76
N SER A 184 -8.30 4.88 18.89
CA SER A 184 -8.46 3.43 18.81
C SER A 184 -8.37 3.00 17.34
N PRO A 185 -7.15 2.89 16.74
CA PRO A 185 -7.00 2.36 15.40
C PRO A 185 -7.64 0.98 15.28
N GLU A 186 -8.34 0.70 14.18
CA GLU A 186 -9.05 -0.56 13.99
C GLU A 186 -8.09 -1.68 13.56
N LEU A 187 -8.31 -2.92 14.05
CA LEU A 187 -7.61 -4.10 13.56
C LEU A 187 -8.28 -4.62 12.27
N LEU A 188 -7.65 -4.40 11.13
CA LEU A 188 -8.10 -4.97 9.86
C LEU A 188 -7.89 -6.47 9.79
N GLY A 189 -6.74 -6.96 10.30
CA GLY A 189 -6.46 -8.38 10.29
C GLY A 189 -5.09 -8.73 10.85
N ILE A 190 -4.85 -10.02 10.89
CA ILE A 190 -3.61 -10.65 11.33
C ILE A 190 -3.15 -11.56 10.21
N ILE A 191 -1.91 -11.40 9.75
CA ILE A 191 -1.29 -12.25 8.73
C ILE A 191 -0.33 -13.19 9.45
N ARG A 192 -0.59 -14.49 9.35
CA ARG A 192 0.23 -15.52 9.96
C ARG A 192 1.55 -15.69 9.21
N ARG A 193 2.59 -16.07 9.94
CA ARG A 193 3.89 -16.39 9.37
C ARG A 193 3.79 -17.63 8.49
N ASP A 194 4.19 -17.51 7.23
CA ASP A 194 4.13 -18.59 6.26
C ASP A 194 5.41 -18.61 5.41
N THR A 195 6.08 -19.75 5.34
CA THR A 195 7.30 -19.93 4.55
C THR A 195 7.08 -19.79 3.05
N ARG A 196 5.84 -20.03 2.59
CA ARG A 196 5.42 -19.89 1.18
C ARG A 196 5.50 -18.46 0.67
N VAL A 197 5.43 -17.46 1.58
CA VAL A 197 5.67 -16.04 1.24
C VAL A 197 7.07 -15.86 0.66
N ARG A 198 8.09 -16.39 1.35
CA ARG A 198 9.49 -16.31 0.85
C ARG A 198 9.68 -17.06 -0.46
N ASP A 199 9.02 -18.20 -0.63
CA ASP A 199 9.08 -18.96 -1.87
C ASP A 199 8.41 -18.20 -3.03
N SER A 200 7.28 -17.56 -2.79
CA SER A 200 6.61 -16.71 -3.78
C SER A 200 7.51 -15.56 -4.25
N ILE A 201 8.16 -14.85 -3.32
CA ILE A 201 9.10 -13.76 -3.64
C ILE A 201 10.28 -14.27 -4.47
N ARG A 202 10.89 -15.41 -4.10
CA ARG A 202 12.00 -16.00 -4.85
C ARG A 202 11.63 -16.42 -6.27
N ASN A 203 10.38 -16.79 -6.48
CA ASN A 203 9.84 -17.17 -7.79
C ASN A 203 9.18 -16.02 -8.53
N GLN A 204 9.27 -14.78 -8.02
CA GLN A 204 8.68 -13.59 -8.64
C GLN A 204 7.21 -13.79 -9.01
N ALA A 205 6.45 -14.38 -8.12
CA ALA A 205 5.05 -14.70 -8.31
C ALA A 205 4.21 -14.29 -7.09
N PRO A 206 3.02 -13.70 -7.29
CA PRO A 206 2.15 -13.35 -6.19
C PRO A 206 1.77 -14.58 -5.34
N LEU A 207 1.79 -14.43 -4.00
CA LEU A 207 1.46 -15.49 -3.05
C LEU A 207 0.10 -16.13 -3.35
N ILE A 208 -0.92 -15.29 -3.58
CA ILE A 208 -2.30 -15.75 -3.81
C ILE A 208 -2.41 -16.57 -5.08
N SER A 209 -1.64 -16.23 -6.13
CA SER A 209 -1.64 -17.00 -7.38
C SER A 209 -0.91 -18.33 -7.25
N ARG A 210 0.19 -18.36 -6.48
CA ARG A 210 1.04 -19.53 -6.34
C ARG A 210 0.56 -20.49 -5.25
N TYR A 211 0.09 -19.95 -4.13
CA TYR A 211 -0.34 -20.69 -2.94
C TYR A 211 -1.67 -20.16 -2.39
N PRO A 212 -2.78 -20.27 -3.14
CA PRO A 212 -4.05 -19.66 -2.77
C PRO A 212 -4.67 -20.17 -1.45
N THR A 213 -4.29 -21.37 -1.02
CA THR A 213 -4.78 -22.02 0.21
C THR A 213 -3.76 -21.96 1.35
N SER A 214 -2.74 -21.13 1.23
CA SER A 214 -1.79 -20.93 2.33
C SER A 214 -2.40 -20.04 3.42
N GLU A 215 -2.00 -20.23 4.66
CA GLU A 215 -2.53 -19.45 5.78
C GLU A 215 -2.36 -17.95 5.58
N ALA A 216 -1.20 -17.50 5.11
CA ALA A 216 -0.98 -16.09 4.81
C ALA A 216 -1.82 -15.59 3.63
N ALA A 217 -2.07 -16.41 2.59
CA ALA A 217 -2.94 -16.03 1.48
C ALA A 217 -4.40 -15.87 1.93
N GLU A 218 -4.92 -16.80 2.73
CA GLU A 218 -6.26 -16.74 3.31
C GLU A 218 -6.43 -15.47 4.17
N ASP A 219 -5.43 -15.16 5.01
CA ASP A 219 -5.44 -13.97 5.87
C ASP A 219 -5.45 -12.68 5.04
N VAL A 220 -4.64 -12.59 3.98
CA VAL A 220 -4.61 -11.44 3.07
C VAL A 220 -5.92 -11.29 2.31
N ILE A 221 -6.51 -12.40 1.83
CA ILE A 221 -7.82 -12.38 1.15
C ILE A 221 -8.91 -11.87 2.09
N ALA A 222 -8.90 -12.30 3.36
CA ALA A 222 -9.86 -11.83 4.36
C ALA A 222 -9.72 -10.31 4.62
N ILE A 223 -8.49 -9.80 4.69
CA ILE A 223 -8.21 -8.35 4.83
C ILE A 223 -8.71 -7.60 3.59
N ALA A 224 -8.39 -8.09 2.39
CA ALA A 224 -8.84 -7.49 1.14
C ALA A 224 -10.37 -7.43 1.06
N GLY A 225 -11.07 -8.48 1.48
CA GLY A 225 -12.54 -8.51 1.57
C GLY A 225 -13.11 -7.39 2.44
N LYS A 226 -12.48 -7.09 3.59
CA LYS A 226 -12.89 -5.97 4.46
C LYS A 226 -12.64 -4.60 3.80
N LEU A 227 -11.57 -4.46 3.01
CA LEU A 227 -11.24 -3.22 2.31
C LEU A 227 -12.14 -2.94 1.10
N ILE A 228 -12.76 -3.97 0.54
CA ILE A 228 -13.68 -3.83 -0.60
C ILE A 228 -15.10 -3.51 -0.13
N ASN A 229 -15.53 -4.10 0.99
CA ASN A 229 -16.91 -4.03 1.49
C ASN A 229 -17.12 -2.97 2.58
N GLY A 230 -16.08 -2.32 3.07
CA GLY A 230 -16.10 -1.24 4.08
C GLY A 230 -15.60 0.06 3.53
#